data_65c2820e3ef414dca8815d5b033723a4
#
_entry.id   65c2820e3ef414dca8815d5b033723a4
#
_cell.length_a   1.000
_cell.length_b   1.000
_cell.length_c   1.000
_cell.angle_alpha   90.00
_cell.angle_beta   90.00
_cell.angle_gamma   90.00
#
_symmetry.space_group_name_H-M   'P 1'
#
loop_
_entity.id
_entity.type
_entity.pdbx_description
1 polymer ?
#
loop_
_entity_poly.entity_id
_entity_poly.type
_entity_poly.pdbx_seq_one_letter_code
_entity_poly.pdbx_strand_id
1 'polypeptide(L)'
;MRILIYTGKGGVGKTTIAAATAFFLANSGKKVILLSTDQAHSLGDVLDKKLSGEICQVFQNLDVVEIDTIEESQKVWRNLQDYLKQIISAKANDGIEIDEALLFPGLEEIFSLLKILDIYEANKYDVMVVDCAPTGQSLSMLTYSEKLNMLADTILPMVQSINSIFGSFISKKTSVPKPRDIVFEEFKSLVKRLTKLYEIFHKRDSTSIRIVTTPEQIVLEEARRNYTWLQLYNFNVDAVYINKLYPKEAMNGYFEDWKKIQKDSIYLAEESFPEQKLFKLELQAEEIHGKDSLEKIAQLLYKTINPAEIFCQAESFKIEEVNGTRILTIHLPFAKEENISVIKEKYDIIISLLNETRRFHLPDKLKTRKITDYSYKNGELKISMDYE
;
A
#
# COMPACT_ATOMS: atom_id res chain seq x y z
N MET A 1 11.37 13.70 -6.36
CA MET A 1 10.83 13.56 -4.98
C MET A 1 11.02 12.13 -4.52
N ARG A 2 11.54 11.93 -3.32
CA ARG A 2 11.65 10.61 -2.65
C ARG A 2 10.37 10.33 -1.86
N ILE A 3 9.81 9.11 -1.93
CA ILE A 3 8.59 8.71 -1.21
C ILE A 3 8.93 7.56 -0.27
N LEU A 4 8.60 7.72 1.00
CA LEU A 4 8.79 6.73 2.07
C LEU A 4 7.43 6.38 2.67
N ILE A 5 6.96 5.15 2.47
CA ILE A 5 5.64 4.70 2.94
C ILE A 5 5.85 3.75 4.12
N TYR A 6 5.31 4.09 5.27
CA TYR A 6 5.37 3.27 6.47
C TYR A 6 4.07 2.47 6.62
N THR A 7 4.20 1.15 6.75
CA THR A 7 3.08 0.23 6.92
C THR A 7 3.36 -0.76 8.06
N GLY A 8 2.34 -1.44 8.54
CA GLY A 8 2.43 -2.43 9.61
C GLY A 8 1.14 -2.47 10.43
N LYS A 9 1.03 -3.41 11.35
CA LYS A 9 -0.13 -3.60 12.22
C LYS A 9 -0.50 -2.33 13.01
N GLY A 10 -1.76 -2.22 13.42
CA GLY A 10 -2.18 -1.17 14.35
C GLY A 10 -1.40 -1.22 15.67
N GLY A 11 -1.00 -0.05 16.19
CA GLY A 11 -0.33 0.07 17.49
C GLY A 11 1.17 -0.23 17.51
N VAL A 12 1.81 -0.59 16.40
CA VAL A 12 3.27 -0.85 16.35
C VAL A 12 4.14 0.40 16.39
N GLY A 13 3.56 1.60 16.24
CA GLY A 13 4.26 2.89 16.27
C GLY A 13 4.69 3.41 14.90
N LYS A 14 3.94 3.11 13.84
CA LYS A 14 4.16 3.64 12.49
C LYS A 14 4.27 5.17 12.49
N THR A 15 3.26 5.84 13.04
CA THR A 15 3.16 7.30 13.14
C THR A 15 4.38 7.92 13.80
N THR A 16 4.83 7.35 14.91
CA THR A 16 6.03 7.81 15.63
C THR A 16 7.29 7.71 14.76
N ILE A 17 7.49 6.57 14.10
CA ILE A 17 8.69 6.36 13.26
C ILE A 17 8.64 7.24 12.00
N ALA A 18 7.47 7.37 11.37
CA ALA A 18 7.26 8.26 10.23
C ALA A 18 7.52 9.72 10.60
N ALA A 19 6.96 10.18 11.74
CA ALA A 19 7.17 11.55 12.23
C ALA A 19 8.65 11.82 12.57
N ALA A 20 9.32 10.90 13.26
CA ALA A 20 10.74 11.02 13.58
C ALA A 20 11.61 11.04 12.30
N THR A 21 11.25 10.24 11.28
CA THR A 21 11.93 10.26 9.98
C THR A 21 11.77 11.60 9.27
N ALA A 22 10.53 12.09 9.20
CA ALA A 22 10.22 13.37 8.56
C ALA A 22 10.94 14.53 9.27
N PHE A 23 10.94 14.53 10.60
CA PHE A 23 11.63 15.51 11.41
C PHE A 23 13.17 15.49 11.17
N PHE A 24 13.77 14.30 11.15
CA PHE A 24 15.21 14.15 10.86
C PHE A 24 15.59 14.72 9.50
N LEU A 25 14.81 14.40 8.47
CA LEU A 25 15.04 14.88 7.11
C LEU A 25 14.87 16.39 6.98
N ALA A 26 13.86 16.96 7.64
CA ALA A 26 13.64 18.40 7.67
C ALA A 26 14.77 19.13 8.36
N ASN A 27 15.28 18.62 9.49
CA ASN A 27 16.44 19.17 10.20
C ASN A 27 17.74 19.05 9.37
N SER A 28 17.78 18.08 8.44
CA SER A 28 18.89 17.94 7.48
C SER A 28 18.78 18.91 6.30
N GLY A 29 17.82 19.85 6.31
CA GLY A 29 17.64 20.89 5.29
C GLY A 29 16.79 20.49 4.10
N LYS A 30 16.17 19.29 4.07
CA LYS A 30 15.25 18.86 3.02
C LYS A 30 13.86 19.46 3.24
N LYS A 31 13.18 19.83 2.15
CA LYS A 31 11.75 20.17 2.21
C LYS A 31 10.93 18.89 2.29
N VAL A 32 10.26 18.67 3.41
CA VAL A 32 9.57 17.42 3.72
C VAL A 32 8.08 17.67 3.89
N ILE A 33 7.27 16.77 3.34
CA ILE A 33 5.85 16.64 3.66
C ILE A 33 5.61 15.32 4.37
N LEU A 34 4.93 15.35 5.51
CA LEU A 34 4.46 14.18 6.24
C LEU A 34 2.95 14.08 6.10
N LEU A 35 2.47 12.94 5.58
CA LEU A 35 1.04 12.67 5.45
C LEU A 35 0.66 11.50 6.36
N SER A 36 -0.50 11.60 7.00
CA SER A 36 -1.17 10.46 7.61
C SER A 36 -2.49 10.16 6.91
N THR A 37 -2.71 8.87 6.60
CA THR A 37 -3.99 8.34 6.12
C THR A 37 -4.68 7.52 7.21
N ASP A 38 -4.16 7.57 8.45
CA ASP A 38 -4.75 6.86 9.59
C ASP A 38 -5.96 7.63 10.12
N GLN A 39 -7.12 6.97 10.13
CA GLN A 39 -8.37 7.53 10.64
C GLN A 39 -8.33 7.80 12.16
N ALA A 40 -7.35 7.25 12.88
CA ALA A 40 -7.20 7.47 14.31
C ALA A 40 -6.67 8.89 14.66
N HIS A 41 -6.30 9.70 13.66
CA HIS A 41 -5.77 11.07 13.84
C HIS A 41 -4.63 11.17 14.85
N SER A 42 -3.80 10.13 14.92
CA SER A 42 -2.72 10.01 15.91
C SER A 42 -1.50 10.90 15.61
N LEU A 43 -1.42 11.47 14.41
CA LEU A 43 -0.27 12.29 14.00
C LEU A 43 -0.24 13.63 14.76
N GLY A 44 -1.40 14.26 14.96
CA GLY A 44 -1.53 15.47 15.76
C GLY A 44 -1.02 15.29 17.18
N ASP A 45 -1.34 14.15 17.82
CA ASP A 45 -0.89 13.83 19.18
C ASP A 45 0.63 13.65 19.25
N VAL A 46 1.21 12.92 18.28
CA VAL A 46 2.68 12.71 18.21
C VAL A 46 3.43 14.02 17.99
N LEU A 47 2.86 14.95 17.22
CA LEU A 47 3.48 16.24 16.94
C LEU A 47 3.18 17.31 17.99
N ASP A 48 2.29 17.05 18.95
CA ASP A 48 1.74 18.02 19.90
C ASP A 48 1.17 19.27 19.18
N LYS A 49 0.37 19.01 18.14
CA LYS A 49 -0.23 20.04 17.28
C LYS A 49 -1.64 19.67 16.86
N LYS A 50 -2.51 20.66 16.81
CA LYS A 50 -3.81 20.48 16.17
C LYS A 50 -3.60 20.52 14.66
N LEU A 51 -3.90 19.41 14.00
CA LEU A 51 -3.86 19.28 12.57
C LEU A 51 -5.28 19.39 11.96
N SER A 52 -5.32 19.67 10.68
CA SER A 52 -6.54 19.69 9.88
C SER A 52 -6.31 18.95 8.58
N GLY A 53 -7.35 18.73 7.77
CA GLY A 53 -7.25 18.15 6.43
C GLY A 53 -6.44 19.01 5.44
N GLU A 54 -5.95 20.18 5.86
CA GLU A 54 -5.12 21.05 5.04
C GLU A 54 -3.64 20.97 5.41
N ILE A 55 -2.77 21.22 4.43
CA ILE A 55 -1.32 21.19 4.64
C ILE A 55 -0.93 22.41 5.50
N CYS A 56 -0.24 22.15 6.62
CA CYS A 56 0.28 23.19 7.49
C CYS A 56 1.75 22.96 7.85
N GLN A 57 2.50 24.03 8.03
CA GLN A 57 3.89 23.91 8.48
C GLN A 57 3.93 23.74 10.00
N VAL A 58 4.53 22.63 10.46
CA VAL A 58 4.64 22.29 11.91
C VAL A 58 6.03 22.63 12.44
N PHE A 59 7.07 22.33 11.66
CA PHE A 59 8.46 22.70 11.95
C PHE A 59 9.12 23.32 10.72
N GLN A 60 10.31 23.89 10.90
CA GLN A 60 11.08 24.39 9.76
C GLN A 60 11.30 23.27 8.74
N ASN A 61 11.00 23.52 7.48
CA ASN A 61 11.08 22.57 6.35
C ASN A 61 10.17 21.32 6.48
N LEU A 62 9.27 21.26 7.46
CA LEU A 62 8.33 20.17 7.64
C LEU A 62 6.89 20.67 7.57
N ASP A 63 6.24 20.32 6.49
CA ASP A 63 4.79 20.45 6.33
C ASP A 63 4.10 19.14 6.65
N VAL A 64 2.88 19.22 7.16
CA VAL A 64 2.12 18.05 7.62
C VAL A 64 0.67 18.16 7.17
N VAL A 65 0.05 17.00 6.89
CA VAL A 65 -1.39 16.88 6.65
C VAL A 65 -1.93 15.57 7.18
N GLU A 66 -3.04 15.61 7.91
CA GLU A 66 -3.89 14.45 8.19
C GLU A 66 -5.02 14.41 7.17
N ILE A 67 -5.13 13.32 6.44
CA ILE A 67 -6.10 13.18 5.36
C ILE A 67 -7.41 12.66 5.93
N ASP A 68 -8.48 13.45 5.80
CA ASP A 68 -9.84 12.97 6.01
C ASP A 68 -10.25 12.11 4.81
N THR A 69 -10.29 10.80 5.01
CA THR A 69 -10.58 9.82 3.94
C THR A 69 -11.98 9.99 3.38
N ILE A 70 -12.95 10.40 4.21
CA ILE A 70 -14.34 10.63 3.80
C ILE A 70 -14.43 11.86 2.91
N GLU A 71 -13.82 12.97 3.36
CA GLU A 71 -13.83 14.23 2.59
C GLU A 71 -13.10 14.07 1.24
N GLU A 72 -11.92 13.45 1.22
CA GLU A 72 -11.18 13.21 -0.03
C GLU A 72 -11.92 12.25 -0.96
N SER A 73 -12.56 11.21 -0.44
CA SER A 73 -13.41 10.31 -1.22
C SER A 73 -14.55 11.07 -1.92
N GLN A 74 -15.27 11.92 -1.18
CA GLN A 74 -16.36 12.72 -1.75
C GLN A 74 -15.88 13.69 -2.85
N LYS A 75 -14.68 14.26 -2.73
CA LYS A 75 -14.12 15.13 -3.76
C LYS A 75 -13.83 14.40 -5.07
N VAL A 76 -13.47 13.11 -4.98
CA VAL A 76 -12.97 12.33 -6.11
C VAL A 76 -14.07 11.71 -6.97
N TRP A 77 -15.17 11.26 -6.36
CA TRP A 77 -16.16 10.44 -7.09
C TRP A 77 -17.62 10.73 -6.75
N ARG A 78 -17.93 11.93 -6.32
CA ARG A 78 -19.26 12.33 -5.85
C ARG A 78 -20.39 12.02 -6.85
N ASN A 79 -20.22 12.43 -8.12
CA ASN A 79 -21.26 12.21 -9.12
C ASN A 79 -21.38 10.72 -9.49
N LEU A 80 -20.28 9.97 -9.49
CA LEU A 80 -20.30 8.52 -9.68
C LEU A 80 -21.02 7.83 -8.51
N GLN A 81 -20.74 8.24 -7.28
CA GLN A 81 -21.40 7.73 -6.09
C GLN A 81 -22.92 8.01 -6.11
N ASP A 82 -23.30 9.24 -6.42
CA ASP A 82 -24.71 9.62 -6.54
C ASP A 82 -25.43 8.82 -7.64
N TYR A 83 -24.75 8.55 -8.75
CA TYR A 83 -25.29 7.70 -9.82
C TYR A 83 -25.46 6.24 -9.37
N LEU A 84 -24.49 5.67 -8.68
CA LEU A 84 -24.59 4.31 -8.13
C LEU A 84 -25.71 4.22 -7.10
N LYS A 85 -25.88 5.22 -6.23
CA LYS A 85 -27.03 5.32 -5.31
C LYS A 85 -28.35 5.25 -6.04
N GLN A 86 -28.49 5.99 -7.14
CA GLN A 86 -29.71 5.96 -7.96
C GLN A 86 -30.01 4.58 -8.58
N ILE A 87 -28.96 3.87 -9.05
CA ILE A 87 -29.11 2.52 -9.60
C ILE A 87 -29.59 1.54 -8.52
N ILE A 88 -28.98 1.59 -7.34
CA ILE A 88 -29.30 0.67 -6.24
C ILE A 88 -30.71 0.98 -5.72
N SER A 89 -31.05 2.26 -5.53
CA SER A 89 -32.40 2.69 -5.13
C SER A 89 -33.50 2.25 -6.11
N ALA A 90 -33.19 2.26 -7.40
CA ALA A 90 -34.15 1.82 -8.43
C ALA A 90 -34.42 0.30 -8.39
N LYS A 91 -33.53 -0.48 -7.76
CA LYS A 91 -33.63 -1.94 -7.62
C LYS A 91 -34.06 -2.42 -6.24
N ALA A 92 -33.87 -1.61 -5.21
CA ALA A 92 -34.19 -1.94 -3.81
C ALA A 92 -35.61 -1.45 -3.46
N ASN A 93 -36.40 -2.32 -2.87
CA ASN A 93 -37.75 -1.97 -2.42
C ASN A 93 -37.80 -1.21 -1.08
N ASP A 94 -36.66 -1.14 -0.34
CA ASP A 94 -36.58 -0.49 0.98
C ASP A 94 -35.27 0.35 1.10
N GLY A 95 -35.46 1.65 1.31
CA GLY A 95 -34.46 2.70 1.09
C GLY A 95 -33.40 2.94 2.20
N ILE A 96 -33.29 2.11 3.24
CA ILE A 96 -32.39 2.40 4.39
C ILE A 96 -31.00 1.75 4.27
N GLU A 97 -30.84 0.67 3.52
CA GLU A 97 -29.55 -0.07 3.40
C GLU A 97 -28.63 0.43 2.27
N ILE A 98 -29.00 1.50 1.57
CA ILE A 98 -28.31 1.91 0.33
C ILE A 98 -26.99 2.61 0.61
N ASP A 99 -26.89 3.39 1.67
CA ASP A 99 -25.66 4.10 2.00
C ASP A 99 -24.56 3.15 2.48
N GLU A 100 -24.92 2.09 3.20
CA GLU A 100 -23.97 1.06 3.63
C GLU A 100 -23.50 0.16 2.48
N ALA A 101 -24.37 -0.14 1.50
CA ALA A 101 -24.00 -0.95 0.33
C ALA A 101 -23.02 -0.26 -0.63
N LEU A 102 -22.87 1.07 -0.53
CA LEU A 102 -21.91 1.86 -1.31
C LEU A 102 -20.61 2.16 -0.57
N LEU A 103 -20.55 1.81 0.70
CA LEU A 103 -19.31 1.76 1.45
C LEU A 103 -18.56 0.48 1.05
N PHE A 104 -17.83 0.54 -0.04
CA PHE A 104 -16.89 -0.53 -0.39
C PHE A 104 -15.70 -0.44 0.59
N PRO A 105 -15.57 -1.36 1.55
CA PRO A 105 -14.45 -1.34 2.49
C PRO A 105 -13.11 -1.26 1.74
N GLY A 106 -12.29 -0.28 2.10
CA GLY A 106 -10.99 -0.05 1.47
C GLY A 106 -10.96 0.94 0.30
N LEU A 107 -12.09 1.33 -0.31
CA LEU A 107 -12.09 2.37 -1.35
C LEU A 107 -11.77 3.75 -0.78
N GLU A 108 -12.26 4.07 0.41
CA GLU A 108 -11.94 5.33 1.09
C GLU A 108 -10.44 5.46 1.36
N GLU A 109 -9.80 4.36 1.77
CA GLU A 109 -8.34 4.31 1.94
C GLU A 109 -7.61 4.56 0.62
N ILE A 110 -8.09 3.96 -0.49
CA ILE A 110 -7.49 4.17 -1.81
C ILE A 110 -7.66 5.62 -2.27
N PHE A 111 -8.81 6.21 -2.05
CA PHE A 111 -9.05 7.60 -2.43
C PHE A 111 -8.21 8.57 -1.59
N SER A 112 -7.96 8.27 -0.32
CA SER A 112 -7.02 9.03 0.50
C SER A 112 -5.60 9.02 -0.11
N LEU A 113 -5.20 7.91 -0.72
CA LEU A 113 -3.90 7.80 -1.40
C LEU A 113 -3.80 8.71 -2.64
N LEU A 114 -4.92 9.13 -3.25
CA LEU A 114 -4.88 10.07 -4.37
C LEU A 114 -4.39 11.47 -3.97
N LYS A 115 -4.47 11.83 -2.68
CA LYS A 115 -3.83 13.04 -2.16
C LYS A 115 -2.31 13.00 -2.31
N ILE A 116 -1.72 11.81 -2.21
CA ILE A 116 -0.29 11.59 -2.47
C ILE A 116 0.06 12.00 -3.89
N LEU A 117 -0.79 11.64 -4.87
CA LEU A 117 -0.59 12.03 -6.26
C LEU A 117 -0.65 13.55 -6.44
N ASP A 118 -1.63 14.23 -5.86
CA ASP A 118 -1.76 15.68 -5.97
C ASP A 118 -0.53 16.42 -5.41
N ILE A 119 -0.03 15.97 -4.27
CA ILE A 119 1.19 16.53 -3.65
C ILE A 119 2.43 16.20 -4.49
N TYR A 120 2.51 14.99 -5.04
CA TYR A 120 3.60 14.57 -5.91
C TYR A 120 3.66 15.44 -7.17
N GLU A 121 2.52 15.68 -7.81
CA GLU A 121 2.41 16.53 -9.02
C GLU A 121 2.72 18.00 -8.75
N ALA A 122 2.40 18.50 -7.56
CA ALA A 122 2.75 19.85 -7.16
C ALA A 122 4.27 20.08 -7.06
N ASN A 123 5.06 19.02 -6.92
CA ASN A 123 6.53 18.99 -6.94
C ASN A 123 7.20 20.06 -6.04
N LYS A 124 6.66 20.25 -4.83
CA LYS A 124 7.14 21.27 -3.88
C LYS A 124 8.14 20.74 -2.87
N TYR A 125 8.24 19.42 -2.71
CA TYR A 125 9.01 18.76 -1.65
C TYR A 125 10.12 17.86 -2.21
N ASP A 126 11.19 17.73 -1.45
CA ASP A 126 12.29 16.80 -1.74
C ASP A 126 11.91 15.37 -1.33
N VAL A 127 11.24 15.25 -0.17
CA VAL A 127 10.83 13.98 0.42
C VAL A 127 9.37 14.05 0.88
N MET A 128 8.65 12.98 0.58
CA MET A 128 7.32 12.70 1.09
C MET A 128 7.38 11.49 2.02
N VAL A 129 6.94 11.65 3.24
CA VAL A 129 6.81 10.58 4.24
C VAL A 129 5.32 10.30 4.42
N VAL A 130 4.93 9.05 4.25
CA VAL A 130 3.53 8.62 4.35
C VAL A 130 3.38 7.65 5.52
N ASP A 131 2.67 8.09 6.54
CA ASP A 131 2.15 7.22 7.60
C ASP A 131 0.87 6.57 7.10
N CYS A 132 1.00 5.33 6.65
CA CYS A 132 -0.04 4.65 5.90
C CYS A 132 -0.82 3.68 6.79
N ALA A 133 -2.12 3.92 6.96
CA ALA A 133 -3.04 2.95 7.55
C ALA A 133 -3.21 1.70 6.66
N PRO A 134 -3.23 1.82 5.30
CA PRO A 134 -3.45 0.67 4.43
C PRO A 134 -2.43 -0.44 4.67
N THR A 135 -2.96 -1.65 4.79
CA THR A 135 -2.18 -2.89 4.77
C THR A 135 -1.71 -3.18 3.33
N GLY A 136 -0.82 -4.16 3.16
CA GLY A 136 -0.46 -4.64 1.82
C GLY A 136 -1.69 -5.01 0.97
N GLN A 137 -2.78 -5.43 1.61
CA GLN A 137 -4.05 -5.74 0.96
C GLN A 137 -4.70 -4.50 0.33
N SER A 138 -4.77 -3.37 1.05
CA SER A 138 -5.31 -2.12 0.48
C SER A 138 -4.44 -1.61 -0.67
N LEU A 139 -3.11 -1.71 -0.55
CA LEU A 139 -2.19 -1.35 -1.63
C LEU A 139 -2.34 -2.25 -2.86
N SER A 140 -2.70 -3.52 -2.67
CA SER A 140 -2.95 -4.45 -3.78
C SER A 140 -4.11 -4.03 -4.67
N MET A 141 -5.07 -3.30 -4.13
CA MET A 141 -6.20 -2.78 -4.91
C MET A 141 -5.76 -1.79 -6.01
N LEU A 142 -4.62 -1.11 -5.84
CA LEU A 142 -4.06 -0.25 -6.89
C LEU A 142 -3.70 -1.03 -8.16
N THR A 143 -3.43 -2.33 -8.05
CA THR A 143 -3.12 -3.17 -9.21
C THR A 143 -4.32 -3.40 -10.13
N TYR A 144 -5.54 -3.20 -9.62
CA TYR A 144 -6.75 -3.25 -10.46
C TYR A 144 -6.89 -2.06 -11.41
N SER A 145 -6.09 -1.01 -11.23
CA SER A 145 -6.10 0.17 -12.10
C SER A 145 -5.88 -0.18 -13.58
N GLU A 146 -5.05 -1.16 -13.91
CA GLU A 146 -4.84 -1.62 -15.30
C GLU A 146 -6.12 -2.19 -15.93
N LYS A 147 -6.89 -2.99 -15.16
CA LYS A 147 -8.17 -3.54 -15.63
C LYS A 147 -9.23 -2.45 -15.75
N LEU A 148 -9.23 -1.51 -14.82
CA LEU A 148 -10.11 -0.35 -14.86
C LEU A 148 -9.79 0.54 -16.05
N ASN A 149 -8.53 0.70 -16.44
CA ASN A 149 -8.12 1.40 -17.66
C ASN A 149 -8.70 0.72 -18.91
N MET A 150 -8.54 -0.60 -19.05
CA MET A 150 -9.11 -1.33 -20.17
C MET A 150 -10.64 -1.18 -20.24
N LEU A 151 -11.31 -1.19 -19.09
CA LEU A 151 -12.76 -0.93 -18.98
C LEU A 151 -13.08 0.51 -19.42
N ALA A 152 -12.31 1.50 -18.94
CA ALA A 152 -12.51 2.90 -19.26
C ALA A 152 -12.30 3.20 -20.76
N ASP A 153 -11.27 2.61 -21.37
CA ASP A 153 -10.90 2.92 -22.76
C ASP A 153 -11.71 2.12 -23.79
N THR A 154 -12.17 0.91 -23.45
CA THR A 154 -12.81 0.01 -24.40
C THR A 154 -14.33 -0.01 -24.21
N ILE A 155 -14.81 -0.19 -22.99
CA ILE A 155 -16.23 -0.42 -22.72
C ILE A 155 -17.01 0.89 -22.57
N LEU A 156 -16.43 1.90 -21.87
CA LEU A 156 -17.12 3.16 -21.64
C LEU A 156 -17.50 3.92 -22.92
N PRO A 157 -16.63 4.08 -23.92
CA PRO A 157 -17.02 4.74 -25.18
C PRO A 157 -18.17 4.02 -25.90
N MET A 158 -18.17 2.68 -25.87
CA MET A 158 -19.24 1.87 -26.43
C MET A 158 -20.56 2.11 -25.68
N VAL A 159 -20.53 2.12 -24.35
CA VAL A 159 -21.70 2.40 -23.50
C VAL A 159 -22.20 3.83 -23.70
N GLN A 160 -21.32 4.82 -23.81
CA GLN A 160 -21.67 6.21 -24.12
C GLN A 160 -22.37 6.33 -25.46
N SER A 161 -21.85 5.67 -26.51
CA SER A 161 -22.44 5.69 -27.84
C SER A 161 -23.84 5.04 -27.85
N ILE A 162 -23.99 3.88 -27.20
CA ILE A 162 -25.29 3.23 -27.03
C ILE A 162 -26.23 4.12 -26.20
N ASN A 163 -25.74 4.72 -25.14
CA ASN A 163 -26.52 5.57 -24.26
C ASN A 163 -27.00 6.86 -24.97
N SER A 164 -26.18 7.44 -25.85
CA SER A 164 -26.59 8.62 -26.66
C SER A 164 -27.72 8.28 -27.65
N ILE A 165 -27.69 7.08 -28.23
CA ILE A 165 -28.65 6.65 -29.27
C ILE A 165 -29.90 6.03 -28.64
N PHE A 166 -29.74 5.16 -27.66
CA PHE A 166 -30.86 4.34 -27.10
C PHE A 166 -31.15 4.60 -25.61
N GLY A 167 -30.44 5.55 -24.96
CA GLY A 167 -30.55 5.75 -23.50
C GLY A 167 -31.96 6.08 -23.00
N SER A 168 -32.73 6.83 -23.78
CA SER A 168 -34.15 7.13 -23.46
C SER A 168 -35.07 5.91 -23.62
N PHE A 169 -34.70 4.95 -24.45
CA PHE A 169 -35.46 3.72 -24.69
C PHE A 169 -35.16 2.66 -23.61
N ILE A 170 -33.91 2.56 -23.20
CA ILE A 170 -33.44 1.66 -22.14
C ILE A 170 -33.96 2.11 -20.77
N SER A 171 -33.94 3.40 -20.46
CA SER A 171 -34.45 3.93 -19.19
C SER A 171 -35.96 3.78 -19.02
N LYS A 172 -36.73 3.72 -20.12
CA LYS A 172 -38.16 3.44 -20.09
C LYS A 172 -38.51 1.95 -19.85
N LYS A 173 -37.59 1.04 -20.22
CA LYS A 173 -37.78 -0.42 -20.04
C LYS A 173 -37.11 -0.97 -18.79
N THR A 174 -36.09 -0.31 -18.29
CA THR A 174 -35.39 -0.69 -17.07
C THR A 174 -35.47 0.49 -16.11
N SER A 175 -35.71 0.25 -14.84
CA SER A 175 -35.75 1.31 -13.81
C SER A 175 -34.35 1.96 -13.55
N VAL A 176 -33.39 1.72 -14.43
CA VAL A 176 -32.02 2.24 -14.29
C VAL A 176 -31.92 3.64 -14.91
N PRO A 177 -31.53 4.67 -14.16
CA PRO A 177 -31.39 6.01 -14.67
C PRO A 177 -30.25 6.11 -15.71
N LYS A 178 -30.42 6.99 -16.68
CA LYS A 178 -29.38 7.27 -17.68
C LYS A 178 -28.20 7.95 -17.02
N PRO A 179 -26.94 7.39 -17.13
CA PRO A 179 -25.77 8.07 -16.62
C PRO A 179 -25.52 9.37 -17.36
N ARG A 180 -25.13 10.41 -16.63
CA ARG A 180 -24.72 11.69 -17.21
C ARG A 180 -23.28 11.59 -17.73
N ASP A 181 -22.92 12.37 -18.73
CA ASP A 181 -21.55 12.36 -19.30
C ASP A 181 -20.49 12.66 -18.23
N ILE A 182 -20.80 13.49 -17.25
CA ILE A 182 -19.91 13.81 -16.13
C ILE A 182 -19.50 12.56 -15.32
N VAL A 183 -20.37 11.58 -15.16
CA VAL A 183 -20.08 10.32 -14.46
C VAL A 183 -19.01 9.50 -15.19
N PHE A 184 -19.06 9.50 -16.52
CA PHE A 184 -18.04 8.81 -17.33
C PHE A 184 -16.69 9.52 -17.27
N GLU A 185 -16.70 10.86 -17.30
CA GLU A 185 -15.47 11.65 -17.20
C GLU A 185 -14.81 11.51 -15.82
N GLU A 186 -15.61 11.53 -14.74
CA GLU A 186 -15.09 11.25 -13.38
C GLU A 186 -14.48 9.84 -13.28
N PHE A 187 -15.17 8.83 -13.82
CA PHE A 187 -14.63 7.47 -13.81
C PHE A 187 -13.29 7.37 -14.57
N LYS A 188 -13.21 7.94 -15.78
CA LYS A 188 -11.96 7.97 -16.54
C LYS A 188 -10.86 8.70 -15.80
N SER A 189 -11.18 9.85 -15.21
CA SER A 189 -10.23 10.64 -14.42
C SER A 189 -9.72 9.85 -13.22
N LEU A 190 -10.63 9.21 -12.48
CA LEU A 190 -10.28 8.36 -11.34
C LEU A 190 -9.35 7.22 -11.75
N VAL A 191 -9.69 6.49 -12.80
CA VAL A 191 -8.87 5.37 -13.29
C VAL A 191 -7.49 5.84 -13.70
N LYS A 192 -7.38 6.95 -14.43
CA LYS A 192 -6.10 7.54 -14.84
C LYS A 192 -5.25 7.94 -13.63
N ARG A 193 -5.86 8.54 -12.62
CA ARG A 193 -5.18 8.93 -11.38
C ARG A 193 -4.68 7.72 -10.59
N LEU A 194 -5.50 6.67 -10.46
CA LEU A 194 -5.10 5.41 -9.80
C LEU A 194 -3.94 4.73 -10.53
N THR A 195 -3.97 4.70 -11.86
CA THR A 195 -2.87 4.16 -12.67
C THR A 195 -1.57 4.92 -12.43
N LYS A 196 -1.64 6.25 -12.43
CA LYS A 196 -0.46 7.08 -12.18
C LYS A 196 0.09 6.90 -10.75
N LEU A 197 -0.79 6.76 -9.77
CA LEU A 197 -0.39 6.45 -8.39
C LEU A 197 0.28 5.07 -8.30
N TYR A 198 -0.28 4.07 -8.98
CA TYR A 198 0.33 2.75 -9.10
C TYR A 198 1.74 2.82 -9.68
N GLU A 199 1.93 3.55 -10.79
CA GLU A 199 3.24 3.73 -11.41
C GLU A 199 4.24 4.39 -10.46
N ILE A 200 3.82 5.42 -9.70
CA ILE A 200 4.67 6.12 -8.72
C ILE A 200 5.10 5.16 -7.60
N PHE A 201 4.19 4.33 -7.10
CA PHE A 201 4.50 3.40 -6.02
C PHE A 201 5.43 2.25 -6.47
N HIS A 202 5.47 1.97 -7.78
CA HIS A 202 6.38 0.96 -8.36
C HIS A 202 7.72 1.52 -8.84
N LYS A 203 7.94 2.84 -8.73
CA LYS A 203 9.25 3.45 -9.03
C LYS A 203 10.26 3.14 -7.93
N ARG A 204 11.02 2.06 -8.09
CA ARG A 204 12.01 1.58 -7.13
C ARG A 204 13.15 2.55 -6.84
N ASP A 205 13.43 3.49 -7.75
CA ASP A 205 14.44 4.54 -7.62
C ASP A 205 13.98 5.74 -6.77
N SER A 206 12.70 5.82 -6.46
CA SER A 206 12.13 6.96 -5.75
C SER A 206 11.13 6.59 -4.66
N THR A 207 10.56 5.39 -4.68
CA THR A 207 9.57 4.96 -3.69
C THR A 207 10.04 3.72 -2.95
N SER A 208 9.91 3.72 -1.62
CA SER A 208 10.13 2.56 -0.77
C SER A 208 9.00 2.40 0.23
N ILE A 209 8.64 1.15 0.47
CA ILE A 209 7.78 0.76 1.58
C ILE A 209 8.66 0.29 2.74
N ARG A 210 8.28 0.66 3.96
CA ARG A 210 8.96 0.34 5.21
C ARG A 210 8.01 -0.29 6.17
N ILE A 211 8.34 -1.48 6.62
CA ILE A 211 7.49 -2.24 7.54
C ILE A 211 7.89 -1.89 8.96
N VAL A 212 6.89 -1.56 9.79
CA VAL A 212 7.07 -1.39 11.23
C VAL A 212 6.43 -2.56 11.95
N THR A 213 7.18 -3.19 12.84
CA THR A 213 6.75 -4.33 13.65
C THR A 213 7.24 -4.18 15.10
N THR A 214 6.83 -5.09 15.96
CA THR A 214 7.29 -5.20 17.34
C THR A 214 7.90 -6.59 17.58
N PRO A 215 8.61 -6.86 18.69
CA PRO A 215 9.22 -8.16 18.93
C PRO A 215 8.23 -9.26 19.31
N GLU A 216 6.94 -8.97 19.43
CA GLU A 216 5.96 -10.02 19.70
C GLU A 216 5.81 -10.93 18.47
N GLN A 217 5.87 -12.23 18.71
CA GLN A 217 5.86 -13.25 17.65
C GLN A 217 4.66 -13.11 16.70
N ILE A 218 3.46 -12.86 17.25
CA ILE A 218 2.24 -12.71 16.43
C ILE A 218 2.35 -11.49 15.50
N VAL A 219 2.92 -10.39 15.97
CA VAL A 219 3.09 -9.16 15.18
C VAL A 219 4.16 -9.34 14.12
N LEU A 220 5.24 -10.04 14.44
CA LEU A 220 6.30 -10.35 13.50
C LEU A 220 5.82 -11.29 12.39
N GLU A 221 5.01 -12.29 12.71
CA GLU A 221 4.38 -13.18 11.71
C GLU A 221 3.44 -12.40 10.78
N GLU A 222 2.74 -11.39 11.29
CA GLU A 222 1.92 -10.51 10.46
C GLU A 222 2.78 -9.64 9.54
N ALA A 223 3.91 -9.12 10.03
CA ALA A 223 4.88 -8.37 9.22
C ALA A 223 5.46 -9.25 8.09
N ARG A 224 5.75 -10.53 8.35
CA ARG A 224 6.20 -11.51 7.35
C ARG A 224 5.14 -11.74 6.28
N ARG A 225 3.88 -11.94 6.66
CA ARG A 225 2.77 -12.06 5.72
C ARG A 225 2.61 -10.79 4.87
N ASN A 226 2.64 -9.62 5.51
CA ASN A 226 2.56 -8.34 4.81
C ASN A 226 3.72 -8.18 3.80
N TYR A 227 4.94 -8.56 4.17
CA TYR A 227 6.09 -8.55 3.26
C TYR A 227 5.86 -9.47 2.05
N THR A 228 5.41 -10.72 2.26
CA THR A 228 5.08 -11.64 1.15
C THR A 228 4.06 -11.02 0.18
N TRP A 229 3.05 -10.33 0.71
CA TRP A 229 2.06 -9.62 -0.08
C TRP A 229 2.66 -8.50 -0.91
N LEU A 230 3.47 -7.65 -0.28
CA LEU A 230 4.14 -6.56 -0.96
C LEU A 230 5.06 -7.08 -2.07
N GLN A 231 5.74 -8.22 -1.84
CA GLN A 231 6.54 -8.89 -2.85
C GLN A 231 5.67 -9.45 -3.99
N LEU A 232 4.55 -10.12 -3.67
CA LEU A 232 3.61 -10.61 -4.68
C LEU A 232 3.12 -9.49 -5.60
N TYR A 233 2.96 -8.28 -5.09
CA TYR A 233 2.53 -7.11 -5.84
C TYR A 233 3.69 -6.24 -6.36
N ASN A 234 4.93 -6.68 -6.22
CA ASN A 234 6.14 -6.03 -6.76
C ASN A 234 6.45 -4.66 -6.12
N PHE A 235 6.04 -4.43 -4.90
CA PHE A 235 6.42 -3.23 -4.16
C PHE A 235 7.84 -3.35 -3.59
N ASN A 236 8.58 -2.25 -3.59
CA ASN A 236 9.92 -2.22 -3.04
C ASN A 236 9.91 -2.02 -1.52
N VAL A 237 10.17 -3.07 -0.76
CA VAL A 237 10.37 -2.99 0.70
C VAL A 237 11.86 -2.88 0.97
N ASP A 238 12.33 -1.73 1.45
CA ASP A 238 13.76 -1.45 1.64
C ASP A 238 14.23 -1.48 3.10
N ALA A 239 13.30 -1.38 4.07
CA ALA A 239 13.65 -1.42 5.49
C ALA A 239 12.53 -2.02 6.35
N VAL A 240 12.93 -2.58 7.49
CA VAL A 240 12.04 -3.06 8.55
C VAL A 240 12.46 -2.43 9.88
N TYR A 241 11.50 -1.92 10.63
CA TYR A 241 11.69 -1.31 11.94
C TYR A 241 11.12 -2.23 13.01
N ILE A 242 11.97 -2.74 13.90
CA ILE A 242 11.56 -3.48 15.09
C ILE A 242 11.47 -2.48 16.22
N ASN A 243 10.27 -2.04 16.51
CA ASN A 243 9.96 -1.03 17.52
C ASN A 243 9.56 -1.66 18.85
N LYS A 244 9.59 -0.88 19.91
CA LYS A 244 9.16 -1.27 21.27
C LYS A 244 9.95 -2.47 21.83
N LEU A 245 11.25 -2.55 21.51
CA LEU A 245 12.13 -3.49 22.15
C LEU A 245 12.25 -3.15 23.65
N TYR A 246 12.07 -4.11 24.51
CA TYR A 246 12.25 -3.90 25.94
C TYR A 246 13.73 -3.59 26.25
N PRO A 247 14.01 -2.48 26.96
CA PRO A 247 15.35 -2.19 27.47
C PRO A 247 15.84 -3.30 28.41
N LYS A 248 17.16 -3.51 28.45
CA LYS A 248 17.73 -4.59 29.30
C LYS A 248 17.35 -4.42 30.77
N GLU A 249 17.27 -3.21 31.23
CA GLU A 249 16.91 -2.85 32.60
C GLU A 249 15.47 -3.25 32.93
N ALA A 250 14.55 -3.10 31.99
CA ALA A 250 13.16 -3.48 32.16
C ALA A 250 12.95 -4.99 32.18
N MET A 251 13.87 -5.76 31.59
CA MET A 251 13.80 -7.22 31.51
C MET A 251 14.41 -7.92 32.76
N ASN A 252 14.47 -7.25 33.90
CA ASN A 252 14.85 -7.84 35.16
C ASN A 252 13.58 -8.10 36.00
N GLY A 253 13.58 -9.21 36.73
CA GLY A 253 12.41 -9.59 37.56
C GLY A 253 11.23 -10.09 36.74
N TYR A 254 10.09 -9.40 36.79
CA TYR A 254 8.84 -9.87 36.18
C TYR A 254 8.93 -10.13 34.66
N PHE A 255 9.75 -9.37 33.94
CA PHE A 255 9.93 -9.54 32.49
C PHE A 255 11.15 -10.38 32.09
N GLU A 256 11.69 -11.18 33.00
CA GLU A 256 12.91 -11.97 32.72
C GLU A 256 12.75 -12.96 31.55
N ASP A 257 11.61 -13.60 31.43
CA ASP A 257 11.30 -14.54 30.36
C ASP A 257 11.29 -13.86 28.98
N TRP A 258 11.02 -12.57 28.92
CA TRP A 258 11.06 -11.79 27.69
C TRP A 258 12.46 -11.64 27.09
N LYS A 259 13.52 -11.81 27.87
CA LYS A 259 14.91 -11.80 27.36
C LYS A 259 15.10 -12.80 26.24
N LYS A 260 14.61 -14.03 26.47
CA LYS A 260 14.70 -15.11 25.49
C LYS A 260 13.76 -14.85 24.30
N ILE A 261 12.50 -14.52 24.58
CA ILE A 261 11.48 -14.26 23.56
C ILE A 261 11.95 -13.15 22.62
N GLN A 262 12.39 -12.01 23.15
CA GLN A 262 12.87 -10.89 22.36
C GLN A 262 14.11 -11.24 21.54
N LYS A 263 15.06 -11.99 22.11
CA LYS A 263 16.27 -12.44 21.39
C LYS A 263 15.88 -13.34 20.21
N ASP A 264 15.00 -14.31 20.44
CA ASP A 264 14.53 -15.25 19.41
C ASP A 264 13.75 -14.51 18.32
N SER A 265 12.93 -13.51 18.69
CA SER A 265 12.20 -12.66 17.74
C SER A 265 13.11 -11.76 16.89
N ILE A 266 14.15 -11.20 17.49
CA ILE A 266 15.15 -10.41 16.74
C ILE A 266 15.88 -11.30 15.74
N TYR A 267 16.32 -12.48 16.18
CA TYR A 267 16.96 -13.46 15.32
C TYR A 267 16.05 -13.88 14.15
N LEU A 268 14.78 -14.19 14.44
CA LEU A 268 13.79 -14.50 13.43
C LEU A 268 13.59 -13.34 12.44
N ALA A 269 13.59 -12.10 12.90
CA ALA A 269 13.48 -10.93 12.03
C ALA A 269 14.73 -10.78 11.13
N GLU A 270 15.94 -11.00 11.66
CA GLU A 270 17.20 -10.97 10.89
C GLU A 270 17.22 -12.05 9.79
N GLU A 271 16.74 -13.26 10.11
CA GLU A 271 16.59 -14.33 9.10
C GLU A 271 15.47 -14.04 8.08
N SER A 272 14.40 -13.38 8.54
CA SER A 272 13.23 -13.10 7.69
C SER A 272 13.48 -11.99 6.67
N PHE A 273 14.32 -11.03 6.99
CA PHE A 273 14.55 -9.84 6.18
C PHE A 273 16.05 -9.63 5.90
N PRO A 274 16.71 -10.59 5.25
CA PRO A 274 18.18 -10.58 5.11
C PRO A 274 18.70 -9.46 4.20
N GLU A 275 17.88 -8.97 3.27
CA GLU A 275 18.25 -7.92 2.33
C GLU A 275 17.80 -6.54 2.79
N GLN A 276 16.81 -6.47 3.67
CA GLN A 276 16.23 -5.23 4.15
C GLN A 276 17.08 -4.63 5.27
N LYS A 277 17.17 -3.31 5.29
CA LYS A 277 17.81 -2.62 6.41
C LYS A 277 16.95 -2.77 7.67
N LEU A 278 17.52 -3.38 8.71
CA LEU A 278 16.83 -3.50 10.00
C LEU A 278 17.21 -2.32 10.92
N PHE A 279 16.18 -1.63 11.39
CA PHE A 279 16.26 -0.63 12.44
C PHE A 279 15.65 -1.17 13.72
N LYS A 280 16.30 -0.92 14.84
CA LYS A 280 15.88 -1.38 16.17
C LYS A 280 15.68 -0.18 17.07
N LEU A 281 14.51 -0.08 17.70
CA LEU A 281 14.16 0.99 18.61
C LEU A 281 13.62 0.43 19.91
N GLU A 282 14.23 0.80 21.01
CA GLU A 282 13.79 0.43 22.35
C GLU A 282 12.52 1.20 22.75
N LEU A 283 11.67 0.56 23.55
CA LEU A 283 10.53 1.19 24.18
C LEU A 283 11.03 2.35 25.07
N GLN A 284 10.49 3.52 24.83
CA GLN A 284 10.88 4.69 25.62
C GLN A 284 10.16 4.68 26.96
N ALA A 285 10.80 5.27 27.98
CA ALA A 285 10.24 5.37 29.33
C ALA A 285 9.05 6.33 29.42
N GLU A 286 8.93 7.23 28.46
CA GLU A 286 7.89 8.25 28.38
C GLU A 286 7.16 8.18 27.06
N GLU A 287 5.97 8.72 27.00
CA GLU A 287 5.23 8.86 25.73
C GLU A 287 5.98 9.79 24.79
N ILE A 288 5.93 9.43 23.51
CA ILE A 288 6.62 10.18 22.46
C ILE A 288 5.67 11.23 21.91
N HIS A 289 5.88 12.47 22.29
CA HIS A 289 5.14 13.63 21.79
C HIS A 289 6.02 14.88 21.71
N GLY A 290 5.71 15.73 20.76
CA GLY A 290 6.41 16.99 20.56
C GLY A 290 7.84 16.86 20.03
N LYS A 291 8.47 18.01 19.86
CA LYS A 291 9.74 18.18 19.16
C LYS A 291 10.90 17.38 19.78
N ASP A 292 11.08 17.50 21.09
CA ASP A 292 12.26 16.95 21.77
C ASP A 292 12.28 15.42 21.76
N SER A 293 11.09 14.82 21.95
CA SER A 293 10.91 13.37 21.85
C SER A 293 11.19 12.86 20.44
N LEU A 294 10.70 13.56 19.40
CA LEU A 294 10.96 13.21 18.02
C LEU A 294 12.43 13.33 17.65
N GLU A 295 13.13 14.37 18.12
CA GLU A 295 14.57 14.54 17.92
C GLU A 295 15.36 13.38 18.54
N LYS A 296 15.03 13.00 19.76
CA LYS A 296 15.65 11.85 20.45
C LYS A 296 15.44 10.55 19.65
N ILE A 297 14.22 10.25 19.22
CA ILE A 297 13.94 9.05 18.42
C ILE A 297 14.68 9.09 17.08
N ALA A 298 14.69 10.22 16.40
CA ALA A 298 15.40 10.41 15.15
C ALA A 298 16.90 10.14 15.29
N GLN A 299 17.53 10.63 16.35
CA GLN A 299 18.94 10.38 16.65
C GLN A 299 19.22 8.91 17.00
N LEU A 300 18.32 8.25 17.75
CA LEU A 300 18.45 6.82 18.06
C LEU A 300 18.39 5.96 16.81
N LEU A 301 17.50 6.28 15.87
CA LEU A 301 17.28 5.50 14.65
C LEU A 301 18.38 5.74 13.61
N TYR A 302 18.74 6.99 13.38
CA TYR A 302 19.46 7.32 12.15
C TYR A 302 20.93 7.72 12.38
N LYS A 303 21.29 8.38 13.50
CA LYS A 303 22.69 8.80 13.76
C LYS A 303 23.39 9.37 12.52
N THR A 304 24.10 8.50 11.80
CA THR A 304 24.83 8.80 10.56
C THR A 304 24.15 8.27 9.30
N ILE A 305 23.01 7.62 9.41
CA ILE A 305 22.28 7.03 8.28
C ILE A 305 21.32 8.06 7.72
N ASN A 306 21.34 8.28 6.41
CA ASN A 306 20.36 9.13 5.75
C ASN A 306 19.10 8.30 5.41
N PRO A 307 17.96 8.55 6.08
CA PRO A 307 16.76 7.76 5.83
C PRO A 307 16.13 8.00 4.46
N ALA A 308 16.56 8.99 3.69
CA ALA A 308 16.11 9.17 2.32
C ALA A 308 16.80 8.23 1.32
N GLU A 309 17.86 7.53 1.71
CA GLU A 309 18.50 6.55 0.85
C GLU A 309 17.59 5.34 0.59
N ILE A 310 17.85 4.66 -0.52
CA ILE A 310 17.22 3.38 -0.84
C ILE A 310 18.15 2.29 -0.28
N PHE A 311 17.66 1.54 0.71
CA PHE A 311 18.47 0.56 1.40
C PHE A 311 18.54 -0.78 0.69
N CYS A 312 17.53 -1.11 -0.11
CA CYS A 312 17.45 -2.33 -0.89
C CYS A 312 16.58 -2.12 -2.14
N GLN A 313 16.91 -2.81 -3.22
CA GLN A 313 16.15 -2.84 -4.47
C GLN A 313 15.97 -4.30 -4.96
N ALA A 314 15.52 -5.18 -4.08
CA ALA A 314 15.30 -6.57 -4.43
C ALA A 314 14.22 -6.71 -5.51
N GLU A 315 14.50 -7.48 -6.57
CA GLU A 315 13.53 -7.81 -7.61
C GLU A 315 12.60 -8.93 -7.13
N SER A 316 11.30 -8.62 -7.07
CA SER A 316 10.29 -9.63 -6.68
C SER A 316 10.02 -10.64 -7.81
N PHE A 317 10.31 -10.27 -9.06
CA PHE A 317 10.04 -11.07 -10.26
C PHE A 317 11.25 -11.12 -11.16
N LYS A 318 11.53 -12.32 -11.67
CA LYS A 318 12.57 -12.55 -12.67
C LYS A 318 12.04 -13.47 -13.76
N ILE A 319 12.27 -13.12 -15.03
CA ILE A 319 11.97 -13.99 -16.16
C ILE A 319 13.28 -14.37 -16.84
N GLU A 320 13.56 -15.64 -16.87
CA GLU A 320 14.76 -16.21 -17.51
C GLU A 320 14.37 -17.21 -18.58
N GLU A 321 15.27 -17.45 -19.54
CA GLU A 321 15.14 -18.51 -20.51
C GLU A 321 16.25 -19.54 -20.28
N VAL A 322 15.86 -20.77 -19.98
CA VAL A 322 16.78 -21.86 -19.76
C VAL A 322 16.41 -23.00 -20.71
N ASN A 323 17.30 -23.33 -21.65
CA ASN A 323 17.10 -24.39 -22.64
C ASN A 323 15.80 -24.29 -23.48
N GLY A 324 15.36 -23.04 -23.78
CA GLY A 324 14.12 -22.79 -24.53
C GLY A 324 12.87 -22.65 -23.65
N THR A 325 12.89 -23.14 -22.41
CA THR A 325 11.82 -22.96 -21.41
C THR A 325 11.92 -21.58 -20.78
N ARG A 326 10.82 -20.86 -20.69
CA ARG A 326 10.74 -19.60 -19.94
C ARG A 326 10.31 -19.89 -18.50
N ILE A 327 11.13 -19.41 -17.57
CA ILE A 327 10.88 -19.57 -16.14
C ILE A 327 10.57 -18.19 -15.55
N LEU A 328 9.35 -18.04 -15.01
CA LEU A 328 8.98 -16.90 -14.19
C LEU A 328 9.26 -17.28 -12.72
N THR A 329 10.22 -16.62 -12.12
CA THR A 329 10.53 -16.75 -10.69
C THR A 329 9.90 -15.60 -9.93
N ILE A 330 9.18 -15.89 -8.86
CA ILE A 330 8.54 -14.93 -7.97
C ILE A 330 9.05 -15.16 -6.56
N HIS A 331 9.59 -14.12 -5.95
CA HIS A 331 10.03 -14.17 -4.55
C HIS A 331 8.83 -14.02 -3.62
N LEU A 332 8.46 -15.10 -2.93
CA LEU A 332 7.34 -15.20 -2.01
C LEU A 332 7.83 -15.78 -0.66
N PRO A 333 8.70 -15.09 0.07
CA PRO A 333 9.18 -15.60 1.35
C PRO A 333 8.00 -15.79 2.30
N PHE A 334 8.06 -16.83 3.13
CA PHE A 334 7.03 -17.16 4.12
C PHE A 334 5.69 -17.68 3.56
N ALA A 335 5.55 -17.83 2.26
CA ALA A 335 4.44 -18.61 1.71
C ALA A 335 4.60 -20.08 2.10
N LYS A 336 3.50 -20.80 2.15
CA LYS A 336 3.50 -22.26 2.29
C LYS A 336 3.07 -22.86 0.97
N GLU A 337 3.79 -23.88 0.51
CA GLU A 337 3.53 -24.54 -0.77
C GLU A 337 2.07 -25.00 -0.89
N GLU A 338 1.50 -25.55 0.18
CA GLU A 338 0.11 -26.00 0.26
C GLU A 338 -0.94 -24.89 0.02
N ASN A 339 -0.55 -23.62 0.19
CA ASN A 339 -1.43 -22.47 0.03
C ASN A 339 -1.25 -21.77 -1.34
N ILE A 340 -0.37 -22.29 -2.19
CA ILE A 340 -0.08 -21.71 -3.51
C ILE A 340 -0.80 -22.50 -4.59
N SER A 341 -1.56 -21.83 -5.43
CA SER A 341 -2.04 -22.39 -6.67
C SER A 341 -1.70 -21.49 -7.85
N VAL A 342 -1.39 -22.11 -8.98
CA VAL A 342 -1.02 -21.42 -10.21
C VAL A 342 -1.87 -21.95 -11.36
N ILE A 343 -2.62 -21.06 -12.00
CA ILE A 343 -3.47 -21.41 -13.15
C ILE A 343 -3.17 -20.43 -14.29
N LYS A 344 -3.27 -20.92 -15.54
CA LYS A 344 -3.26 -20.06 -16.71
C LYS A 344 -4.67 -19.94 -17.27
N GLU A 345 -5.16 -18.72 -17.39
CA GLU A 345 -6.40 -18.40 -18.08
C GLU A 345 -6.10 -17.50 -19.29
N LYS A 346 -6.27 -18.02 -20.50
CA LYS A 346 -5.97 -17.31 -21.75
C LYS A 346 -4.56 -16.68 -21.75
N TYR A 347 -4.46 -15.39 -21.51
CA TYR A 347 -3.23 -14.61 -21.53
C TYR A 347 -2.71 -14.23 -20.14
N ASP A 348 -3.36 -14.72 -19.10
CA ASP A 348 -3.02 -14.39 -17.71
C ASP A 348 -2.52 -15.61 -16.95
N ILE A 349 -1.53 -15.40 -16.08
CA ILE A 349 -1.21 -16.32 -15.00
C ILE A 349 -1.92 -15.82 -13.75
N ILE A 350 -2.66 -16.71 -13.10
CA ILE A 350 -3.37 -16.45 -11.87
C ILE A 350 -2.63 -17.21 -10.77
N ILE A 351 -2.13 -16.48 -9.80
CA ILE A 351 -1.47 -17.02 -8.61
C ILE A 351 -2.37 -16.74 -7.43
N SER A 352 -2.85 -17.78 -6.79
CA SER A 352 -3.60 -17.68 -5.54
C SER A 352 -2.69 -18.06 -4.37
N LEU A 353 -2.74 -17.26 -3.32
CA LEU A 353 -2.01 -17.47 -2.07
C LEU A 353 -2.97 -17.20 -0.91
N LEU A 354 -3.39 -18.24 -0.20
CA LEU A 354 -4.45 -18.15 0.81
C LEU A 354 -5.76 -17.59 0.21
N ASN A 355 -6.23 -16.47 0.75
CA ASN A 355 -7.47 -15.81 0.32
C ASN A 355 -7.27 -14.77 -0.79
N GLU A 356 -6.05 -14.66 -1.31
CA GLU A 356 -5.70 -13.65 -2.28
C GLU A 356 -5.35 -14.24 -3.62
N THR A 357 -5.65 -13.48 -4.66
CA THR A 357 -5.41 -13.91 -6.03
C THR A 357 -4.82 -12.76 -6.82
N ARG A 358 -3.61 -12.96 -7.33
CA ARG A 358 -3.00 -12.04 -8.27
C ARG A 358 -3.04 -12.58 -9.68
N ARG A 359 -3.41 -11.70 -10.60
CA ARG A 359 -3.45 -11.97 -12.02
C ARG A 359 -2.30 -11.23 -12.71
N PHE A 360 -1.46 -11.95 -13.45
CA PHE A 360 -0.36 -11.41 -14.24
C PHE A 360 -0.72 -11.48 -15.71
N HIS A 361 -0.83 -10.33 -16.36
CA HIS A 361 -0.98 -10.31 -17.82
C HIS A 361 0.36 -10.65 -18.48
N LEU A 362 0.37 -11.69 -19.29
CA LEU A 362 1.59 -12.15 -19.93
C LEU A 362 1.98 -11.22 -21.09
N PRO A 363 3.27 -10.86 -21.23
CA PRO A 363 3.80 -10.22 -22.42
C PRO A 363 3.51 -11.05 -23.66
N ASP A 364 3.39 -10.43 -24.83
CA ASP A 364 3.02 -11.09 -26.10
C ASP A 364 3.84 -12.35 -26.39
N LYS A 365 5.13 -12.33 -26.06
CA LYS A 365 6.05 -13.47 -26.24
C LYS A 365 5.72 -14.69 -25.35
N LEU A 366 4.89 -14.52 -24.32
CA LEU A 366 4.52 -15.57 -23.37
C LEU A 366 3.04 -15.98 -23.48
N LYS A 367 2.22 -15.22 -24.19
CA LYS A 367 0.78 -15.48 -24.31
C LYS A 367 0.47 -16.86 -24.90
N THR A 368 1.28 -17.33 -25.84
CA THR A 368 1.12 -18.62 -26.54
C THR A 368 1.75 -19.81 -25.82
N ARG A 369 2.53 -19.57 -24.76
CA ARG A 369 3.16 -20.64 -23.97
C ARG A 369 2.20 -21.22 -22.95
N LYS A 370 2.28 -22.50 -22.65
CA LYS A 370 1.53 -23.16 -21.56
C LYS A 370 2.40 -23.30 -20.33
N ILE A 371 1.78 -23.30 -19.15
CA ILE A 371 2.45 -23.69 -17.92
C ILE A 371 2.68 -25.21 -18.01
N THR A 372 3.93 -25.62 -17.96
CA THR A 372 4.33 -27.03 -18.00
C THR A 372 4.53 -27.58 -16.58
N ASP A 373 5.01 -26.74 -15.68
CA ASP A 373 5.24 -27.10 -14.29
C ASP A 373 5.34 -25.85 -13.40
N TYR A 374 5.11 -25.99 -12.12
CA TYR A 374 5.48 -25.00 -11.12
C TYR A 374 5.96 -25.66 -9.83
N SER A 375 6.89 -25.03 -9.15
CA SER A 375 7.45 -25.50 -7.89
C SER A 375 7.71 -24.32 -6.94
N TYR A 376 7.56 -24.58 -5.65
CA TYR A 376 7.87 -23.62 -4.61
C TYR A 376 8.97 -24.19 -3.71
N LYS A 377 10.13 -23.49 -3.65
CA LYS A 377 11.25 -23.88 -2.78
C LYS A 377 11.99 -22.65 -2.30
N ASN A 378 12.41 -22.64 -1.05
CA ASN A 378 13.26 -21.58 -0.46
C ASN A 378 12.69 -20.16 -0.63
N GLY A 379 11.37 -20.00 -0.54
CA GLY A 379 10.74 -18.69 -0.72
C GLY A 379 10.59 -18.24 -2.17
N GLU A 380 10.85 -19.09 -3.15
CA GLU A 380 10.70 -18.80 -4.57
C GLU A 380 9.65 -19.70 -5.21
N LEU A 381 8.69 -19.09 -5.89
CA LEU A 381 7.77 -19.77 -6.79
C LEU A 381 8.33 -19.68 -8.21
N LYS A 382 8.66 -20.85 -8.80
CA LYS A 382 9.14 -20.97 -10.18
C LYS A 382 8.05 -21.57 -11.06
N ILE A 383 7.70 -20.87 -12.13
CA ILE A 383 6.67 -21.28 -13.09
C ILE A 383 7.32 -21.45 -14.44
N SER A 384 7.34 -22.69 -14.92
CA SER A 384 7.92 -23.06 -16.21
C SER A 384 6.86 -22.97 -17.31
N MET A 385 7.25 -22.37 -18.44
CA MET A 385 6.36 -22.13 -19.57
C MET A 385 7.05 -22.50 -20.89
N ASP A 386 6.42 -23.41 -21.66
CA ASP A 386 6.91 -23.87 -22.97
C ASP A 386 5.86 -23.69 -24.07
N TYR A 387 6.34 -23.78 -25.31
CA TYR A 387 5.44 -23.94 -26.48
C TYR A 387 4.82 -25.35 -26.45
N GLU A 388 3.65 -25.47 -27.03
CA GLU A 388 3.05 -26.79 -27.32
C GLU A 388 3.93 -27.62 -28.23
#